data_c06c3ba1c1155f4bfab650a74541a111
#
_entry.id   c06c3ba1c1155f4bfab650a74541a111
#
_cell.length_a   1.000
_cell.length_b   1.000
_cell.length_c   1.000
_cell.angle_alpha   90.00
_cell.angle_beta   90.00
_cell.angle_gamma   90.00
#
_symmetry.space_group_name_H-M   'P 1'
#
loop_
_entity.id
_entity.type
_entity.pdbx_description
1 polymer ?
#
loop_
_entity_poly.entity_id
_entity_poly.type
_entity_poly.pdbx_seq_one_letter_code
_entity_poly.pdbx_strand_id
1 'polypeptide(L)'
;MMESLRNFLTGPRLIIVVLICALPFVFLGTSSLTTAFENSYGTINGENISETDFSVASNRAVQRFKGLYGDDVDFSSLDNNIQLEFIKQELVILKTLQSNAKSLGFSNIVSEREAKKNIIKDPQFQIDGVFNEGVFEAQVNSNGFTKESYIELMTDLYASEIFRRSISDNDFVTKQEINDLANALEKKSDINFLKISLEGLKNEIVNTLDELQE
;
A
#
# COMPACT_ATOMS: atom_id res chain seq x y z
N MET A 1 -50.53 -31.37 -10.40
CA MET A 1 -49.36 -30.97 -9.64
C MET A 1 -49.09 -29.46 -9.65
N MET A 2 -49.24 -28.77 -10.78
CA MET A 2 -49.01 -27.29 -10.83
C MET A 2 -50.03 -26.46 -10.04
N GLU A 3 -51.33 -26.90 -10.00
CA GLU A 3 -52.36 -26.15 -9.26
C GLU A 3 -52.18 -26.25 -7.75
N SER A 4 -51.69 -27.38 -7.23
CA SER A 4 -51.39 -27.52 -5.80
C SER A 4 -50.24 -26.63 -5.34
N LEU A 5 -49.22 -26.42 -6.21
CA LEU A 5 -48.11 -25.52 -5.96
C LEU A 5 -48.55 -24.05 -6.00
N ARG A 6 -49.45 -23.72 -6.94
CA ARG A 6 -50.02 -22.38 -7.08
C ARG A 6 -50.89 -22.00 -5.88
N ASN A 7 -51.68 -22.93 -5.35
CA ASN A 7 -52.53 -22.71 -4.19
C ASN A 7 -51.71 -22.66 -2.87
N PHE A 8 -50.54 -23.29 -2.82
CA PHE A 8 -49.62 -23.23 -1.68
C PHE A 8 -48.89 -21.87 -1.66
N LEU A 9 -48.63 -21.29 -2.84
CA LEU A 9 -47.91 -20.05 -3.02
C LEU A 9 -48.84 -18.79 -3.01
N THR A 10 -50.10 -18.92 -2.57
CA THR A 10 -51.05 -17.78 -2.46
C THR A 10 -51.37 -17.52 -0.98
N GLY A 11 -51.53 -16.21 -0.65
CA GLY A 11 -51.91 -15.73 0.70
C GLY A 11 -50.75 -15.68 1.73
N PRO A 12 -51.02 -15.75 3.03
CA PRO A 12 -50.04 -15.55 4.08
C PRO A 12 -48.91 -16.60 4.08
N ARG A 13 -49.11 -17.74 3.45
CA ARG A 13 -48.10 -18.79 3.26
C ARG A 13 -46.99 -18.37 2.31
N LEU A 14 -47.31 -17.56 1.31
CA LEU A 14 -46.32 -16.97 0.40
C LEU A 14 -45.32 -16.10 1.17
N ILE A 15 -45.81 -15.31 2.14
CA ILE A 15 -44.97 -14.44 2.96
C ILE A 15 -43.96 -15.25 3.76
N ILE A 16 -44.37 -16.41 4.30
CA ILE A 16 -43.48 -17.31 5.06
C ILE A 16 -42.42 -17.90 4.14
N VAL A 17 -42.77 -18.33 2.93
CA VAL A 17 -41.81 -18.87 1.95
C VAL A 17 -40.82 -17.80 1.50
N VAL A 18 -41.31 -16.58 1.20
CA VAL A 18 -40.45 -15.45 0.83
C VAL A 18 -39.50 -15.08 1.99
N LEU A 19 -40.01 -15.09 3.23
CA LEU A 19 -39.22 -14.78 4.41
C LEU A 19 -38.12 -15.85 4.67
N ILE A 20 -38.44 -17.13 4.49
CA ILE A 20 -37.46 -18.23 4.59
C ILE A 20 -36.40 -18.14 3.48
N CYS A 21 -36.80 -17.78 2.25
CA CYS A 21 -35.87 -17.58 1.14
C CYS A 21 -35.02 -16.31 1.30
N ALA A 22 -35.57 -15.25 1.91
CA ALA A 22 -34.88 -13.99 2.14
C ALA A 22 -33.90 -14.09 3.34
N LEU A 23 -34.20 -14.95 4.33
CA LEU A 23 -33.34 -15.14 5.52
C LEU A 23 -31.87 -15.45 5.21
N PRO A 24 -31.53 -16.37 4.30
CA PRO A 24 -30.14 -16.57 3.90
C PRO A 24 -29.49 -15.33 3.30
N PHE A 25 -30.25 -14.53 2.54
CA PHE A 25 -29.70 -13.31 1.94
C PHE A 25 -29.49 -12.19 2.97
N VAL A 26 -30.28 -12.16 4.05
CA VAL A 26 -30.05 -11.23 5.17
C VAL A 26 -28.85 -11.67 6.01
N PHE A 27 -28.64 -12.96 6.20
CA PHE A 27 -27.49 -13.47 6.96
C PHE A 27 -26.22 -13.60 6.11
N LEU A 28 -26.33 -13.90 4.82
CA LEU A 28 -25.21 -13.89 3.87
C LEU A 28 -24.92 -12.50 3.32
N GLY A 29 -25.92 -11.64 3.45
CA GLY A 29 -25.85 -10.39 2.79
C GLY A 29 -25.20 -9.35 3.60
N THR A 30 -24.45 -8.66 3.48
CA THR A 30 -23.76 -7.38 3.38
C THR A 30 -22.25 -7.57 3.43
N SER A 31 -21.76 -8.45 4.30
CA SER A 31 -20.30 -8.68 4.38
C SER A 31 -19.75 -9.65 3.32
N SER A 32 -20.54 -10.66 2.90
CA SER A 32 -20.04 -11.66 1.94
C SER A 32 -20.22 -11.25 0.48
N LEU A 33 -21.21 -10.41 0.17
CA LEU A 33 -21.37 -9.88 -1.19
C LEU A 33 -20.40 -8.75 -1.50
N THR A 34 -20.08 -7.91 -0.54
CA THR A 34 -19.06 -6.87 -0.71
C THR A 34 -17.68 -7.48 -0.92
N THR A 35 -17.33 -8.53 -0.17
CA THR A 35 -16.04 -9.24 -0.37
C THR A 35 -15.97 -10.04 -1.67
N ALA A 36 -17.11 -10.51 -2.21
CA ALA A 36 -17.14 -11.20 -3.50
C ALA A 36 -17.00 -10.27 -4.72
N PHE A 37 -17.23 -8.97 -4.54
CA PHE A 37 -17.11 -7.93 -5.57
C PHE A 37 -15.96 -6.95 -5.31
N GLU A 38 -15.20 -7.11 -4.22
CA GLU A 38 -13.96 -6.36 -4.05
C GLU A 38 -12.98 -6.78 -5.15
N ASN A 39 -12.61 -5.82 -5.98
CA ASN A 39 -11.51 -5.97 -6.93
C ASN A 39 -10.23 -6.23 -6.11
N SER A 40 -9.89 -7.50 -5.91
CA SER A 40 -8.66 -7.87 -5.21
C SER A 40 -7.49 -7.71 -6.17
N TYR A 41 -6.55 -6.86 -5.83
CA TYR A 41 -5.28 -6.68 -6.55
C TYR A 41 -4.27 -7.80 -6.24
N GLY A 42 -4.73 -8.91 -5.65
CA GLY A 42 -3.92 -10.03 -5.21
C GLY A 42 -3.90 -10.19 -3.69
N THR A 43 -2.97 -11.01 -3.18
CA THR A 43 -2.82 -11.27 -1.76
C THR A 43 -1.38 -11.12 -1.30
N ILE A 44 -1.16 -10.59 -0.11
CA ILE A 44 0.14 -10.54 0.57
C ILE A 44 -0.07 -11.14 1.96
N ASN A 45 0.73 -12.14 2.34
CA ASN A 45 0.61 -12.88 3.60
C ASN A 45 -0.80 -13.45 3.87
N GLY A 46 -1.54 -13.81 2.81
CA GLY A 46 -2.90 -14.34 2.91
C GLY A 46 -4.00 -13.28 3.08
N GLU A 47 -3.66 -12.00 3.16
CA GLU A 47 -4.60 -10.89 3.19
C GLU A 47 -4.82 -10.31 1.78
N ASN A 48 -6.07 -10.03 1.43
CA ASN A 48 -6.42 -9.42 0.15
C ASN A 48 -5.91 -7.97 0.11
N ILE A 49 -5.47 -7.55 -1.07
CA ILE A 49 -5.13 -6.16 -1.37
C ILE A 49 -6.39 -5.47 -1.87
N SER A 50 -6.86 -4.48 -1.14
CA SER A 50 -8.00 -3.66 -1.52
C SER A 50 -7.57 -2.48 -2.41
N GLU A 51 -8.53 -1.82 -3.06
CA GLU A 51 -8.30 -0.56 -3.78
C GLU A 51 -7.74 0.53 -2.86
N THR A 52 -8.19 0.53 -1.61
CA THR A 52 -7.67 1.42 -0.57
C THR A 52 -6.18 1.19 -0.29
N ASP A 53 -5.78 -0.07 -0.12
CA ASP A 53 -4.36 -0.42 0.08
C ASP A 53 -3.51 0.07 -1.08
N PHE A 54 -4.01 -0.12 -2.31
CA PHE A 54 -3.34 0.35 -3.51
C PHE A 54 -3.22 1.88 -3.54
N SER A 55 -4.29 2.60 -3.20
CA SER A 55 -4.28 4.07 -3.14
C SER A 55 -3.30 4.59 -2.07
N VAL A 56 -3.31 4.01 -0.87
CA VAL A 56 -2.36 4.35 0.21
C VAL A 56 -0.93 4.08 -0.23
N ALA A 57 -0.67 2.92 -0.84
CA ALA A 57 0.67 2.57 -1.32
C ALA A 57 1.13 3.49 -2.45
N SER A 58 0.24 3.89 -3.36
CA SER A 58 0.54 4.84 -4.44
C SER A 58 0.96 6.19 -3.88
N ASN A 59 0.23 6.72 -2.91
CA ASN A 59 0.58 7.97 -2.25
C ASN A 59 1.93 7.88 -1.52
N ARG A 60 2.21 6.76 -0.85
CA ARG A 60 3.51 6.52 -0.20
C ARG A 60 4.65 6.40 -1.20
N ALA A 61 4.42 5.74 -2.34
CA ALA A 61 5.40 5.62 -3.41
C ALA A 61 5.81 7.00 -3.96
N VAL A 62 4.84 7.89 -4.18
CA VAL A 62 5.09 9.28 -4.58
C VAL A 62 5.91 10.02 -3.53
N GLN A 63 5.53 9.92 -2.25
CA GLN A 63 6.25 10.59 -1.16
C GLN A 63 7.68 10.06 -1.01
N ARG A 64 7.86 8.74 -1.09
CA ARG A 64 9.19 8.13 -1.04
C ARG A 64 10.05 8.55 -2.22
N PHE A 65 9.48 8.58 -3.42
CA PHE A 65 10.16 9.03 -4.63
C PHE A 65 10.65 10.47 -4.50
N LYS A 66 9.77 11.38 -4.04
CA LYS A 66 10.15 12.77 -3.77
C LYS A 66 11.24 12.89 -2.70
N GLY A 67 11.18 12.06 -1.67
CA GLY A 67 12.23 12.01 -0.64
C GLY A 67 13.59 11.55 -1.16
N LEU A 68 13.63 10.71 -2.20
CA LEU A 68 14.87 10.20 -2.80
C LEU A 68 15.44 11.11 -3.88
N TYR A 69 14.58 11.71 -4.70
CA TYR A 69 14.98 12.43 -5.93
C TYR A 69 14.69 13.93 -5.90
N GLY A 70 14.05 14.41 -4.84
CA GLY A 70 13.63 15.80 -4.70
C GLY A 70 12.26 16.09 -5.32
N ASP A 71 11.72 17.26 -5.01
CA ASP A 71 10.39 17.69 -5.49
C ASP A 71 10.38 18.11 -6.98
N ASP A 72 11.54 18.34 -7.56
CA ASP A 72 11.68 18.79 -8.96
C ASP A 72 11.41 17.66 -9.98
N VAL A 73 11.41 16.41 -9.54
CA VAL A 73 11.17 15.24 -10.39
C VAL A 73 9.75 14.74 -10.19
N ASP A 74 8.95 14.80 -11.25
CA ASP A 74 7.57 14.32 -11.20
C ASP A 74 7.50 12.80 -11.34
N PHE A 75 6.91 12.13 -10.34
CA PHE A 75 6.67 10.69 -10.36
C PHE A 75 5.85 10.25 -11.56
N SER A 76 4.89 11.07 -12.00
CA SER A 76 4.03 10.76 -13.14
C SER A 76 4.77 10.78 -14.50
N SER A 77 5.96 11.38 -14.55
CA SER A 77 6.81 11.38 -15.74
C SER A 77 7.60 10.10 -15.97
N LEU A 78 7.63 9.21 -14.96
CA LEU A 78 8.31 7.92 -15.08
C LEU A 78 7.53 6.95 -15.97
N ASP A 79 8.23 5.96 -16.53
CA ASP A 79 7.59 4.82 -17.20
C ASP A 79 6.62 4.11 -16.24
N ASN A 80 5.47 3.68 -16.78
CA ASN A 80 4.43 3.04 -16.00
C ASN A 80 4.91 1.79 -15.24
N ASN A 81 5.85 1.03 -15.79
CA ASN A 81 6.41 -0.14 -15.13
C ASN A 81 7.25 0.26 -13.91
N ILE A 82 7.99 1.37 -14.01
CA ILE A 82 8.80 1.90 -12.90
C ILE A 82 7.86 2.41 -11.80
N GLN A 83 6.83 3.19 -12.16
CA GLN A 83 5.82 3.64 -11.19
C GLN A 83 5.19 2.45 -10.46
N LEU A 84 4.77 1.42 -11.21
CA LEU A 84 4.15 0.22 -10.66
C LEU A 84 5.09 -0.53 -9.72
N GLU A 85 6.38 -0.57 -10.03
CA GLU A 85 7.37 -1.23 -9.16
C GLU A 85 7.53 -0.50 -7.82
N PHE A 86 7.59 0.83 -7.82
CA PHE A 86 7.56 1.62 -6.57
C PHE A 86 6.30 1.35 -5.76
N ILE A 87 5.13 1.32 -6.40
CA ILE A 87 3.85 1.06 -5.75
C ILE A 87 3.82 -0.35 -5.17
N LYS A 88 4.28 -1.37 -5.90
CA LYS A 88 4.37 -2.76 -5.40
C LYS A 88 5.27 -2.88 -4.18
N GLN A 89 6.42 -2.21 -4.18
CA GLN A 89 7.31 -2.21 -3.02
C GLN A 89 6.61 -1.62 -1.80
N GLU A 90 5.92 -0.49 -1.96
CA GLU A 90 5.17 0.12 -0.86
C GLU A 90 3.98 -0.76 -0.40
N LEU A 91 3.28 -1.43 -1.31
CA LEU A 91 2.23 -2.39 -0.97
C LEU A 91 2.77 -3.54 -0.12
N VAL A 92 3.89 -4.14 -0.51
CA VAL A 92 4.53 -5.22 0.24
C VAL A 92 4.92 -4.74 1.64
N ILE A 93 5.55 -3.58 1.74
CA ILE A 93 5.94 -2.99 3.04
C ILE A 93 4.69 -2.73 3.90
N LEU A 94 3.67 -2.06 3.33
CA LEU A 94 2.44 -1.72 4.03
C LEU A 94 1.73 -2.97 4.57
N LYS A 95 1.44 -3.95 3.71
CA LYS A 95 0.72 -5.16 4.11
C LYS A 95 1.53 -6.03 5.07
N THR A 96 2.85 -6.11 4.90
CA THR A 96 3.70 -6.84 5.83
C THR A 96 3.69 -6.21 7.22
N LEU A 97 3.78 -4.88 7.30
CA LEU A 97 3.72 -4.17 8.58
C LEU A 97 2.34 -4.31 9.23
N GLN A 98 1.24 -4.16 8.46
CA GLN A 98 -0.12 -4.32 8.97
C GLN A 98 -0.37 -5.73 9.49
N SER A 99 -0.04 -6.76 8.71
CA SER A 99 -0.21 -8.16 9.09
C SER A 99 0.57 -8.50 10.37
N ASN A 100 1.83 -8.07 10.47
CA ASN A 100 2.64 -8.30 11.66
C ASN A 100 2.13 -7.50 12.87
N ALA A 101 1.77 -6.23 12.69
CA ALA A 101 1.23 -5.41 13.76
C ALA A 101 -0.06 -6.02 14.33
N LYS A 102 -0.94 -6.51 13.46
CA LYS A 102 -2.19 -7.18 13.84
C LYS A 102 -1.92 -8.49 14.58
N SER A 103 -1.05 -9.35 14.04
CA SER A 103 -0.72 -10.64 14.65
C SER A 103 -0.04 -10.51 16.02
N LEU A 104 0.70 -9.44 16.24
CA LEU A 104 1.38 -9.15 17.50
C LEU A 104 0.52 -8.31 18.48
N GLY A 105 -0.74 -8.00 18.11
CA GLY A 105 -1.68 -7.31 18.98
C GLY A 105 -1.49 -5.79 19.09
N PHE A 106 -0.76 -5.18 18.15
CA PHE A 106 -0.63 -3.72 18.08
C PHE A 106 -1.92 -3.04 17.59
N SER A 107 -2.74 -3.73 16.78
CA SER A 107 -4.09 -3.26 16.41
C SER A 107 -5.05 -3.58 17.55
N ASN A 108 -5.28 -2.61 18.43
CA ASN A 108 -6.06 -2.75 19.63
C ASN A 108 -6.75 -1.42 20.01
N ILE A 109 -7.47 -1.41 21.14
CA ILE A 109 -8.22 -0.24 21.62
C ILE A 109 -7.35 1.00 21.87
N VAL A 110 -6.05 0.83 22.14
CA VAL A 110 -5.12 1.95 22.34
C VAL A 110 -4.79 2.59 21.01
N SER A 111 -4.47 1.79 19.98
CA SER A 111 -4.21 2.28 18.62
C SER A 111 -5.44 2.92 17.99
N GLU A 112 -6.64 2.37 18.24
CA GLU A 112 -7.90 2.97 17.81
C GLU A 112 -8.13 4.35 18.45
N ARG A 113 -7.88 4.46 19.74
CA ARG A 113 -8.01 5.74 20.45
C ARG A 113 -7.04 6.79 19.92
N GLU A 114 -5.80 6.42 19.65
CA GLU A 114 -4.81 7.34 19.10
C GLU A 114 -5.13 7.70 17.64
N ALA A 115 -5.62 6.76 16.83
CA ALA A 115 -6.12 7.03 15.48
C ALA A 115 -7.27 8.05 15.50
N LYS A 116 -8.26 7.87 16.38
CA LYS A 116 -9.36 8.84 16.57
C LYS A 116 -8.86 10.22 17.00
N LYS A 117 -7.86 10.29 17.87
CA LYS A 117 -7.24 11.58 18.25
C LYS A 117 -6.57 12.27 17.06
N ASN A 118 -5.90 11.52 16.19
CA ASN A 118 -5.27 12.07 15.01
C ASN A 118 -6.30 12.56 14.01
N ILE A 119 -7.41 11.83 13.81
CA ILE A 119 -8.55 12.27 12.99
C ILE A 119 -9.12 13.60 13.51
N ILE A 120 -9.33 13.72 14.81
CA ILE A 120 -9.88 14.96 15.42
C ILE A 120 -8.93 16.15 15.23
N LYS A 121 -7.62 15.90 15.22
CA LYS A 121 -6.60 16.95 15.06
C LYS A 121 -6.31 17.31 13.60
N ASP A 122 -6.78 16.51 12.67
CA ASP A 122 -6.51 16.75 11.26
C ASP A 122 -7.28 17.98 10.76
N PRO A 123 -6.58 19.02 10.26
CA PRO A 123 -7.21 20.25 9.80
C PRO A 123 -8.27 20.06 8.72
N GLN A 124 -8.16 18.99 7.90
CA GLN A 124 -9.12 18.69 6.85
C GLN A 124 -10.53 18.39 7.37
N PHE A 125 -10.64 17.96 8.64
CA PHE A 125 -11.91 17.64 9.30
C PHE A 125 -12.37 18.72 10.28
N GLN A 126 -11.78 19.91 10.19
CA GLN A 126 -12.04 21.01 11.12
C GLN A 126 -12.71 22.19 10.41
N ILE A 127 -13.55 22.92 11.16
CA ILE A 127 -14.03 24.24 10.83
C ILE A 127 -13.55 25.17 11.95
N ASP A 128 -12.86 26.25 11.60
CA ASP A 128 -12.30 27.21 12.54
C ASP A 128 -11.40 26.59 13.62
N GLY A 129 -10.67 25.51 13.26
CA GLY A 129 -9.78 24.81 14.17
C GLY A 129 -10.48 23.82 15.13
N VAL A 130 -11.79 23.59 14.96
CA VAL A 130 -12.57 22.65 15.75
C VAL A 130 -13.06 21.51 14.86
N PHE A 131 -12.90 20.28 15.34
CA PHE A 131 -13.38 19.09 14.62
C PHE A 131 -14.87 19.19 14.34
N ASN A 132 -15.26 18.91 13.09
CA ASN A 132 -16.63 18.90 12.64
C ASN A 132 -17.00 17.53 12.07
N GLU A 133 -17.89 16.81 12.78
CA GLU A 133 -18.33 15.47 12.40
C GLU A 133 -18.99 15.43 11.02
N GLY A 134 -19.78 16.44 10.66
CA GLY A 134 -20.44 16.50 9.34
C GLY A 134 -19.42 16.66 8.19
N VAL A 135 -18.37 17.45 8.38
CA VAL A 135 -17.26 17.58 7.41
C VAL A 135 -16.52 16.26 7.30
N PHE A 136 -16.22 15.63 8.44
CA PHE A 136 -15.57 14.33 8.47
C PHE A 136 -16.36 13.27 7.71
N GLU A 137 -17.65 13.10 8.03
CA GLU A 137 -18.52 12.13 7.35
C GLU A 137 -18.65 12.41 5.85
N ALA A 138 -18.87 13.67 5.46
CA ALA A 138 -19.00 14.03 4.06
C ALA A 138 -17.72 13.70 3.27
N GLN A 139 -16.55 14.01 3.84
CA GLN A 139 -15.26 13.80 3.17
C GLN A 139 -14.88 12.33 3.11
N VAL A 140 -15.12 11.59 4.18
CA VAL A 140 -14.86 10.15 4.25
C VAL A 140 -15.77 9.40 3.27
N ASN A 141 -17.08 9.74 3.23
CA ASN A 141 -18.03 9.15 2.30
C ASN A 141 -17.71 9.48 0.82
N SER A 142 -17.22 10.68 0.55
CA SER A 142 -16.83 11.08 -0.82
C SER A 142 -15.63 10.27 -1.33
N ASN A 143 -14.81 9.72 -0.43
CA ASN A 143 -13.68 8.84 -0.73
C ASN A 143 -14.05 7.33 -0.66
N GLY A 144 -15.34 7.00 -0.58
CA GLY A 144 -15.83 5.62 -0.61
C GLY A 144 -15.75 4.86 0.72
N PHE A 145 -15.46 5.55 1.83
CA PHE A 145 -15.41 4.93 3.16
C PHE A 145 -16.68 5.19 3.95
N THR A 146 -17.00 4.28 4.86
CA THR A 146 -17.84 4.62 6.01
C THR A 146 -16.97 5.20 7.13
N LYS A 147 -17.58 5.85 8.11
CA LYS A 147 -16.90 6.36 9.30
C LYS A 147 -16.12 5.26 10.02
N GLU A 148 -16.76 4.09 10.17
CA GLU A 148 -16.18 2.94 10.85
C GLU A 148 -14.99 2.37 10.07
N SER A 149 -15.14 2.16 8.76
CA SER A 149 -14.07 1.61 7.93
C SER A 149 -12.87 2.54 7.81
N TYR A 150 -13.10 3.86 7.84
CA TYR A 150 -12.02 4.84 7.87
C TYR A 150 -11.27 4.83 9.22
N ILE A 151 -12.00 4.72 10.34
CA ILE A 151 -11.38 4.60 11.67
C ILE A 151 -10.57 3.31 11.77
N GLU A 152 -11.08 2.20 11.22
CA GLU A 152 -10.36 0.92 11.18
C GLU A 152 -9.07 1.03 10.36
N LEU A 153 -9.14 1.60 9.16
CA LEU A 153 -7.97 1.87 8.32
C LEU A 153 -6.92 2.69 9.09
N MET A 154 -7.33 3.79 9.70
CA MET A 154 -6.42 4.66 10.46
C MET A 154 -5.85 3.96 11.70
N THR A 155 -6.61 3.05 12.31
CA THR A 155 -6.16 2.22 13.43
C THR A 155 -5.04 1.28 12.99
N ASP A 156 -5.22 0.59 11.87
CA ASP A 156 -4.23 -0.35 11.33
C ASP A 156 -2.97 0.36 10.83
N LEU A 157 -3.12 1.53 10.21
CA LEU A 157 -1.98 2.36 9.82
C LEU A 157 -1.19 2.84 11.04
N TYR A 158 -1.87 3.27 12.09
CA TYR A 158 -1.24 3.70 13.33
C TYR A 158 -0.55 2.55 14.07
N ALA A 159 -1.21 1.39 14.16
CA ALA A 159 -0.65 0.17 14.75
C ALA A 159 0.64 -0.26 14.00
N SER A 160 0.62 -0.20 12.67
CA SER A 160 1.78 -0.50 11.82
C SER A 160 2.94 0.46 12.07
N GLU A 161 2.64 1.73 12.28
CA GLU A 161 3.66 2.74 12.57
C GLU A 161 4.27 2.55 13.96
N ILE A 162 3.45 2.24 14.99
CA ILE A 162 3.96 1.88 16.32
C ILE A 162 4.85 0.64 16.24
N PHE A 163 4.39 -0.41 15.53
CA PHE A 163 5.16 -1.62 15.34
C PHE A 163 6.51 -1.33 14.66
N ARG A 164 6.51 -0.57 13.57
CA ARG A 164 7.72 -0.14 12.87
C ARG A 164 8.67 0.61 13.80
N ARG A 165 8.17 1.58 14.56
CA ARG A 165 8.97 2.34 15.53
C ARG A 165 9.51 1.47 16.65
N SER A 166 8.72 0.52 17.14
CA SER A 166 9.19 -0.38 18.20
C SER A 166 10.38 -1.23 17.79
N ILE A 167 10.52 -1.50 16.48
CA ILE A 167 11.70 -2.17 15.92
C ILE A 167 12.84 -1.18 15.72
N SER A 168 12.58 -0.04 15.04
CA SER A 168 13.62 0.91 14.68
C SER A 168 14.18 1.69 15.86
N ASP A 169 13.34 2.05 16.84
CA ASP A 169 13.77 2.85 17.99
C ASP A 169 14.51 2.03 19.05
N ASN A 170 14.39 0.68 18.99
CA ASN A 170 15.15 -0.25 19.83
C ASN A 170 16.41 -0.78 19.14
N ASP A 171 16.74 -0.26 17.97
CA ASP A 171 17.95 -0.64 17.24
C ASP A 171 19.16 -0.07 17.98
N PHE A 172 19.87 -0.92 18.72
CA PHE A 172 21.15 -0.55 19.31
C PHE A 172 22.26 -0.95 18.35
N VAL A 173 22.96 0.03 17.86
CA VAL A 173 24.12 -0.18 17.01
C VAL A 173 25.30 -0.63 17.87
N THR A 174 25.88 -1.76 17.57
CA THR A 174 27.07 -2.24 18.27
C THR A 174 28.30 -1.41 17.86
N LYS A 175 29.29 -1.34 18.74
CA LYS A 175 30.57 -0.67 18.41
C LYS A 175 31.22 -1.26 17.16
N GLN A 176 31.02 -2.56 16.92
CA GLN A 176 31.55 -3.25 15.75
C GLN A 176 30.86 -2.79 14.47
N GLU A 177 29.53 -2.69 14.46
CA GLU A 177 28.76 -2.16 13.31
C GLU A 177 29.12 -0.72 12.97
N ILE A 178 29.34 0.12 14.00
CA ILE A 178 29.85 1.50 13.80
C ILE A 178 31.22 1.47 13.11
N ASN A 179 32.13 0.64 13.59
CA ASN A 179 33.46 0.52 13.02
C ASN A 179 33.43 -0.05 11.60
N ASP A 180 32.58 -1.04 11.35
CA ASP A 180 32.43 -1.65 10.02
C ASP A 180 31.84 -0.65 9.02
N LEU A 181 30.87 0.15 9.44
CA LEU A 181 30.32 1.23 8.64
C LEU A 181 31.35 2.34 8.37
N ALA A 182 32.09 2.76 9.41
CA ALA A 182 33.16 3.74 9.26
C ALA A 182 34.24 3.24 8.28
N ASN A 183 34.67 2.00 8.41
CA ASN A 183 35.63 1.40 7.51
C ASN A 183 35.11 1.29 6.06
N ALA A 184 33.81 1.01 5.89
CA ALA A 184 33.19 0.96 4.57
C ALA A 184 33.10 2.35 3.90
N LEU A 185 32.80 3.39 4.68
CA LEU A 185 32.74 4.78 4.22
C LEU A 185 34.13 5.38 3.92
N GLU A 186 35.14 4.98 4.69
CA GLU A 186 36.53 5.43 4.51
C GLU A 186 37.28 4.64 3.41
N LYS A 187 36.69 3.53 2.95
CA LYS A 187 37.32 2.68 1.92
C LYS A 187 37.47 3.43 0.62
N LYS A 188 38.72 3.75 0.30
CA LYS A 188 39.10 4.32 -1.01
C LYS A 188 39.47 3.20 -1.94
N SER A 189 38.95 3.22 -3.14
CA SER A 189 39.31 2.29 -4.22
C SER A 189 40.08 3.05 -5.29
N ASP A 190 41.31 2.63 -5.54
CA ASP A 190 42.04 3.10 -6.70
C ASP A 190 41.56 2.35 -7.95
N ILE A 191 41.00 3.08 -8.87
CA ILE A 191 40.48 2.49 -10.11
C ILE A 191 41.44 2.84 -11.24
N ASN A 192 42.09 1.84 -11.79
CA ASN A 192 42.84 1.98 -13.04
C ASN A 192 41.90 1.67 -14.20
N PHE A 193 41.74 2.59 -15.12
CA PHE A 193 40.95 2.38 -16.32
C PHE A 193 41.79 2.60 -17.57
N LEU A 194 41.58 1.78 -18.57
CA LEU A 194 42.15 1.93 -19.92
C LEU A 194 41.02 2.43 -20.83
N LYS A 195 41.22 3.62 -21.40
CA LYS A 195 40.32 4.15 -22.40
C LYS A 195 40.86 3.80 -23.80
N ILE A 196 40.20 2.86 -24.46
CA ILE A 196 40.52 2.50 -25.85
C ILE A 196 39.57 3.32 -26.73
N SER A 197 40.14 4.24 -27.56
CA SER A 197 39.32 5.00 -28.49
C SER A 197 39.10 4.19 -29.78
N LEU A 198 37.83 4.22 -30.23
CA LEU A 198 37.44 3.51 -31.45
C LEU A 198 38.14 4.06 -32.69
N GLU A 199 38.50 5.34 -32.69
CA GLU A 199 39.28 6.01 -33.75
C GLU A 199 40.70 5.48 -33.85
N GLY A 200 41.38 5.22 -32.72
CA GLY A 200 42.72 4.59 -32.71
C GLY A 200 42.70 3.21 -33.32
N LEU A 201 41.72 2.38 -32.94
CA LEU A 201 41.55 1.04 -33.51
C LEU A 201 41.22 1.06 -35.03
N LYS A 202 40.41 1.99 -35.50
CA LYS A 202 40.10 2.14 -36.91
C LYS A 202 41.35 2.45 -37.74
N ASN A 203 42.17 3.38 -37.28
CA ASN A 203 43.40 3.77 -37.99
C ASN A 203 44.44 2.62 -38.01
N GLU A 204 44.51 1.82 -36.96
CA GLU A 204 45.40 0.64 -36.90
C GLU A 204 44.95 -0.46 -37.87
N ILE A 205 43.66 -0.71 -38.00
CA ILE A 205 43.09 -1.68 -38.93
C ILE A 205 43.28 -1.22 -40.39
N VAL A 206 43.11 0.06 -40.70
CA VAL A 206 43.32 0.60 -42.06
C VAL A 206 44.79 0.45 -42.46
N ASN A 207 45.74 0.80 -41.58
CA ASN A 207 47.17 0.65 -41.87
C ASN A 207 47.57 -0.82 -42.08
N THR A 208 47.02 -1.75 -41.32
CA THR A 208 47.28 -3.19 -41.47
C THR A 208 46.70 -3.76 -42.76
N LEU A 209 45.60 -3.23 -43.25
CA LEU A 209 44.99 -3.63 -44.53
C LEU A 209 45.79 -3.12 -45.72
N ASP A 210 46.37 -1.92 -45.64
CA ASP A 210 47.22 -1.35 -46.68
C ASP A 210 48.56 -2.12 -46.81
N GLU A 211 49.12 -2.59 -45.66
CA GLU A 211 50.34 -3.43 -45.67
C GLU A 211 50.11 -4.85 -46.24
N LEU A 212 48.88 -5.34 -46.30
CA LEU A 212 48.53 -6.64 -46.88
C LEU A 212 48.19 -6.57 -48.35
N GLN A 213 48.17 -5.39 -48.95
CA GLN A 213 47.90 -5.17 -50.41
C GLN A 213 49.17 -4.84 -51.26
N GLU A 214 50.33 -4.71 -50.59
CA GLU A 214 51.65 -4.66 -51.25
C GLU A 214 52.30 -6.05 -51.30
#